data_f268cc9e12113d090f5f5ac364baf39a
#
_entry.id   f268cc9e12113d090f5f5ac364baf39a
#
_cell.length_a   1.000
_cell.length_b   1.000
_cell.length_c   1.000
_cell.angle_alpha   90.00
_cell.angle_beta   90.00
_cell.angle_gamma   90.00
#
_symmetry.space_group_name_H-M   'P 1'
#
loop_
_entity.id
_entity.type
_entity.pdbx_description
1 polymer ?
#
loop_
_entity_poly.entity_id
_entity_poly.type
_entity_poly.pdbx_seq_one_letter_code
_entity_poly.pdbx_strand_id
1 'polypeptide(L)'
;PGAAENDAPAAACRKDDDDDGYGEDAPPAGVTSGTDCDDARNLVNIAASETCATAYDDDCDTDTNDLGALSCSNFYADRDADGFGHETDAECRCDAEGVYNESDNDDCDDGSAQTHPGAAESESATECRRDEDLDGYGDVSPPSGVSAGDDCDDDDAERNPGVNERCS
;
A
#
# COMPACT_ATOMS: atom_id res chain seq x y z
N PRO A 1 41.33 11.84 -8.70
CA PRO A 1 40.97 12.66 -7.55
C PRO A 1 40.03 13.79 -7.95
N GLY A 2 38.85 13.89 -7.30
CA GLY A 2 37.82 14.91 -7.56
C GLY A 2 36.77 14.53 -8.60
N ALA A 3 36.71 13.28 -9.07
CA ALA A 3 35.57 12.81 -9.85
C ALA A 3 34.30 12.80 -8.99
N ALA A 4 34.23 12.02 -7.95
CA ALA A 4 33.12 11.98 -7.01
C ALA A 4 33.28 13.08 -5.93
N GLU A 5 32.95 14.32 -6.26
CA GLU A 5 33.18 15.49 -5.38
C GLU A 5 32.19 15.59 -4.20
N ASN A 6 31.04 14.95 -4.29
CA ASN A 6 30.02 14.90 -3.26
C ASN A 6 30.35 13.87 -2.15
N ASP A 7 31.20 12.88 -2.45
CA ASP A 7 31.67 11.92 -1.49
C ASP A 7 32.79 12.45 -0.60
N ALA A 8 32.73 12.18 0.68
CA ALA A 8 33.78 12.59 1.63
C ALA A 8 34.85 11.48 1.83
N PRO A 9 36.16 11.81 1.85
CA PRO A 9 36.73 13.09 1.49
C PRO A 9 36.83 13.29 -0.05
N ALA A 10 36.46 14.46 -0.55
CA ALA A 10 36.45 14.79 -1.98
C ALA A 10 37.79 14.60 -2.70
N ALA A 11 38.92 14.53 -1.97
CA ALA A 11 40.24 14.30 -2.51
C ALA A 11 40.60 12.82 -2.71
N ALA A 12 39.75 11.89 -2.33
CA ALA A 12 39.98 10.46 -2.55
C ALA A 12 39.93 10.10 -4.04
N CYS A 13 40.65 9.03 -4.40
CA CYS A 13 40.61 8.50 -5.75
C CYS A 13 39.41 7.59 -5.88
N ARG A 14 38.34 8.09 -6.48
CA ARG A 14 37.10 7.36 -6.74
C ARG A 14 36.86 7.24 -8.24
N LYS A 15 36.05 6.28 -8.62
CA LYS A 15 35.48 6.13 -9.95
C LYS A 15 34.10 6.78 -9.93
N ASP A 16 33.77 7.53 -10.96
CA ASP A 16 32.50 8.19 -11.20
C ASP A 16 32.34 8.20 -12.72
N ASP A 17 31.63 7.23 -13.27
CA ASP A 17 31.53 6.97 -14.70
C ASP A 17 30.43 7.79 -15.38
N ASP A 18 29.42 8.23 -14.62
CA ASP A 18 28.26 8.97 -15.10
C ASP A 18 28.32 10.48 -14.81
N ASP A 19 29.38 10.91 -14.10
CA ASP A 19 29.67 12.30 -13.78
C ASP A 19 28.60 13.01 -12.92
N ASP A 20 27.93 12.29 -11.99
CA ASP A 20 26.95 12.88 -11.07
C ASP A 20 27.56 13.45 -9.78
N GLY A 21 28.81 13.14 -9.54
CA GLY A 21 29.59 13.62 -8.38
C GLY A 21 29.62 12.65 -7.19
N TYR A 22 28.99 11.50 -7.32
CA TYR A 22 29.10 10.36 -6.39
C TYR A 22 29.94 9.28 -7.03
N GLY A 23 30.57 8.42 -6.31
CA GLY A 23 31.44 7.38 -6.85
C GLY A 23 30.91 6.01 -6.54
N GLU A 24 31.29 5.04 -7.39
CA GLU A 24 30.89 3.64 -7.29
C GLU A 24 31.12 3.07 -5.88
N ASP A 25 30.10 2.45 -5.29
CA ASP A 25 30.14 1.86 -3.97
C ASP A 25 31.01 0.60 -3.89
N ALA A 26 31.10 -0.14 -4.99
CA ALA A 26 31.86 -1.38 -5.14
C ALA A 26 32.97 -1.30 -6.24
N PRO A 27 33.89 -0.32 -6.18
CA PRO A 27 34.85 -0.09 -7.23
C PRO A 27 35.93 -1.18 -7.32
N PRO A 28 36.72 -1.21 -8.43
CA PRO A 28 37.86 -2.10 -8.56
C PRO A 28 38.91 -1.94 -7.46
N ALA A 29 39.72 -2.98 -7.23
CA ALA A 29 40.76 -2.96 -6.21
C ALA A 29 41.76 -1.79 -6.41
N GLY A 30 41.97 -1.01 -5.35
CA GLY A 30 42.86 0.15 -5.32
C GLY A 30 42.16 1.49 -5.57
N VAL A 31 40.86 1.48 -5.82
CA VAL A 31 40.01 2.67 -5.87
C VAL A 31 39.23 2.77 -4.55
N THR A 32 39.01 3.97 -4.06
CA THR A 32 38.25 4.19 -2.83
C THR A 32 36.75 4.06 -3.15
N SER A 33 36.02 3.31 -2.33
CA SER A 33 34.57 3.20 -2.40
C SER A 33 33.90 4.56 -2.25
N GLY A 34 32.88 4.78 -3.04
CA GLY A 34 31.95 5.90 -2.94
C GLY A 34 30.63 5.49 -2.32
N THR A 35 29.58 6.20 -2.68
CA THR A 35 28.21 5.99 -2.16
C THR A 35 27.17 5.83 -3.24
N ASP A 36 27.57 5.72 -4.50
CA ASP A 36 26.72 5.48 -5.63
C ASP A 36 26.54 3.97 -5.89
N CYS A 37 25.32 3.49 -5.87
CA CYS A 37 24.97 2.09 -6.09
C CYS A 37 24.86 1.72 -7.56
N ASP A 38 24.80 2.69 -8.49
CA ASP A 38 24.77 2.46 -9.93
C ASP A 38 25.49 3.55 -10.73
N ASP A 39 26.82 3.57 -10.69
CA ASP A 39 27.78 4.45 -11.34
C ASP A 39 27.65 4.51 -12.90
N ALA A 40 26.55 4.04 -13.45
CA ALA A 40 26.20 4.17 -14.88
C ALA A 40 24.94 5.01 -15.11
N ARG A 41 24.30 5.52 -14.05
CA ARG A 41 23.05 6.26 -14.09
C ARG A 41 23.10 7.50 -13.20
N ASN A 42 23.33 8.63 -13.76
CA ASN A 42 23.49 9.92 -13.07
C ASN A 42 22.26 10.46 -12.31
N LEU A 43 21.19 9.70 -12.22
CA LEU A 43 20.00 9.99 -11.41
C LEU A 43 19.85 9.00 -10.25
N VAL A 44 20.74 8.03 -10.13
CA VAL A 44 20.79 7.03 -9.06
C VAL A 44 21.99 7.37 -8.17
N ASN A 45 21.76 7.82 -6.96
CA ASN A 45 22.78 8.13 -5.96
C ASN A 45 22.12 8.44 -4.61
N ILE A 46 22.86 8.45 -3.52
CA ILE A 46 22.35 8.65 -2.16
C ILE A 46 21.65 10.00 -1.90
N ALA A 47 21.68 10.94 -2.82
CA ALA A 47 20.99 12.23 -2.71
C ALA A 47 19.80 12.34 -3.65
N ALA A 48 19.55 11.32 -4.44
CA ALA A 48 18.36 11.23 -5.27
C ALA A 48 17.09 11.06 -4.39
N SER A 49 15.95 11.00 -5.01
CA SER A 49 14.70 10.62 -4.36
C SER A 49 14.15 9.43 -5.11
N GLU A 50 13.70 8.45 -4.38
CA GLU A 50 13.05 7.28 -4.96
C GLU A 50 11.89 7.66 -5.88
N THR A 51 11.78 7.01 -7.04
CA THR A 51 10.69 7.26 -7.98
C THR A 51 10.09 5.98 -8.56
N CYS A 52 8.77 5.88 -8.53
CA CYS A 52 8.03 4.76 -9.12
C CYS A 52 8.09 4.73 -10.66
N ALA A 53 8.73 5.69 -11.30
CA ALA A 53 8.92 5.71 -12.75
C ALA A 53 10.04 4.77 -13.22
N THR A 54 10.92 4.32 -12.33
CA THR A 54 12.01 3.39 -12.58
C THR A 54 11.81 2.11 -11.75
N ALA A 55 12.62 1.09 -12.02
CA ALA A 55 12.67 -0.13 -11.22
C ALA A 55 14.02 -0.22 -10.50
N TYR A 56 14.67 0.91 -10.32
CA TYR A 56 15.98 1.02 -9.66
C TYR A 56 15.75 1.54 -8.24
N ASP A 57 16.66 1.23 -7.36
CA ASP A 57 16.87 1.89 -6.09
C ASP A 57 17.57 3.21 -6.38
N ASP A 58 16.79 4.29 -6.58
CA ASP A 58 17.30 5.56 -7.08
C ASP A 58 18.10 6.31 -6.01
N ASP A 59 17.83 6.11 -4.71
CA ASP A 59 18.49 6.78 -3.58
C ASP A 59 19.47 5.89 -2.81
N CYS A 60 19.70 4.68 -3.30
CA CYS A 60 20.69 3.73 -2.78
C CYS A 60 20.48 3.31 -1.31
N ASP A 61 19.26 3.24 -0.85
CA ASP A 61 18.95 2.83 0.53
C ASP A 61 18.56 1.35 0.65
N THR A 62 18.48 0.62 -0.47
CA THR A 62 18.11 -0.79 -0.64
C THR A 62 16.61 -1.07 -0.69
N ASP A 63 15.76 -0.07 -0.62
CA ASP A 63 14.33 -0.16 -0.87
C ASP A 63 13.99 0.48 -2.24
N THR A 64 13.07 -0.08 -2.97
CA THR A 64 12.53 0.45 -4.24
C THR A 64 11.05 0.80 -4.12
N ASN A 65 10.50 0.72 -2.89
CA ASN A 65 9.09 0.93 -2.59
C ASN A 65 8.88 1.94 -1.47
N ASP A 66 9.66 2.97 -1.48
CA ASP A 66 9.68 4.00 -0.45
C ASP A 66 8.36 4.69 -0.22
N LEU A 67 8.11 4.97 1.05
CA LEU A 67 6.98 5.76 1.46
C LEU A 67 7.11 7.20 0.95
N GLY A 68 6.21 7.60 0.08
CA GLY A 68 6.20 8.94 -0.50
C GLY A 68 7.15 9.12 -1.68
N ALA A 69 7.59 8.05 -2.33
CA ALA A 69 8.36 8.08 -3.57
C ALA A 69 7.69 8.97 -4.63
N LEU A 70 8.48 9.52 -5.54
CA LEU A 70 7.93 10.36 -6.61
C LEU A 70 7.04 9.53 -7.54
N SER A 71 5.87 10.04 -7.86
CA SER A 71 4.87 9.35 -8.70
C SER A 71 4.27 8.09 -8.08
N CYS A 72 4.30 7.95 -6.75
CA CYS A 72 3.66 6.87 -6.02
C CYS A 72 2.13 6.89 -6.16
N SER A 73 1.50 5.76 -5.91
CA SER A 73 0.05 5.59 -5.79
C SER A 73 -0.35 5.40 -4.33
N ASN A 74 -1.55 5.83 -3.97
CA ASN A 74 -2.06 5.50 -2.65
C ASN A 74 -2.52 4.04 -2.62
N PHE A 75 -2.05 3.32 -1.60
CA PHE A 75 -2.59 2.03 -1.20
C PHE A 75 -3.23 2.18 0.17
N TYR A 76 -4.45 1.66 0.30
CA TYR A 76 -5.24 1.74 1.52
C TYR A 76 -5.08 0.46 2.35
N ALA A 77 -5.17 0.63 3.66
CA ALA A 77 -5.03 -0.50 4.57
C ALA A 77 -6.27 -1.40 4.51
N ASP A 78 -6.05 -2.69 4.29
CA ASP A 78 -7.02 -3.79 4.42
C ASP A 78 -6.51 -4.71 5.54
N ARG A 79 -7.08 -4.59 6.75
CA ARG A 79 -6.59 -5.30 7.93
C ARG A 79 -7.36 -6.57 8.22
N ASP A 80 -8.58 -6.67 7.76
CA ASP A 80 -9.42 -7.85 7.92
C ASP A 80 -9.43 -8.76 6.69
N ALA A 81 -8.80 -8.31 5.59
CA ALA A 81 -8.57 -9.04 4.37
C ALA A 81 -9.88 -9.39 3.61
N ASP A 82 -10.79 -8.43 3.55
CA ASP A 82 -12.03 -8.54 2.79
C ASP A 82 -11.91 -8.00 1.35
N GLY A 83 -10.79 -7.33 1.03
CA GLY A 83 -10.49 -6.78 -0.30
C GLY A 83 -11.01 -5.36 -0.49
N PHE A 84 -11.36 -4.65 0.58
CA PHE A 84 -11.69 -3.23 0.59
C PHE A 84 -10.70 -2.48 1.48
N GLY A 85 -10.34 -1.26 1.09
CA GLY A 85 -9.37 -0.46 1.81
C GLY A 85 -10.02 0.55 2.74
N HIS A 86 -9.40 0.77 3.90
CA HIS A 86 -9.84 1.73 4.91
C HIS A 86 -10.00 3.15 4.35
N GLU A 87 -11.09 3.84 4.67
CA GLU A 87 -11.49 5.15 4.11
C GLU A 87 -10.38 6.21 4.08
N THR A 88 -9.53 6.26 5.11
CA THR A 88 -8.56 7.35 5.32
C THR A 88 -7.14 6.90 5.64
N ASP A 89 -6.90 5.61 5.86
CA ASP A 89 -5.58 5.09 6.19
C ASP A 89 -4.87 4.57 4.94
N ALA A 90 -4.02 5.41 4.38
CA ALA A 90 -3.33 5.13 3.13
C ALA A 90 -1.85 5.48 3.19
N GLU A 91 -1.05 4.74 2.45
CA GLU A 91 0.36 5.03 2.19
C GLU A 91 0.59 5.23 0.68
N CYS A 92 1.41 6.23 0.34
CA CYS A 92 1.83 6.46 -1.03
C CYS A 92 3.11 5.66 -1.30
N ARG A 93 3.02 4.63 -2.13
CA ARG A 93 4.09 3.68 -2.46
C ARG A 93 4.11 3.36 -3.96
N CYS A 94 5.18 2.76 -4.43
CA CYS A 94 5.27 2.28 -5.81
C CYS A 94 4.43 1.03 -6.03
N ASP A 95 4.45 0.12 -5.06
CA ASP A 95 3.73 -1.15 -5.07
C ASP A 95 3.02 -1.40 -3.73
N ALA A 96 2.00 -2.24 -3.77
CA ALA A 96 1.29 -2.70 -2.59
C ALA A 96 2.22 -3.45 -1.62
N GLU A 97 2.12 -3.16 -0.32
CA GLU A 97 2.94 -3.80 0.70
C GLU A 97 2.20 -4.02 2.02
N GLY A 98 2.29 -5.24 2.54
CA GLY A 98 1.71 -5.61 3.83
C GLY A 98 0.19 -5.46 3.82
N VAL A 99 -0.33 -4.64 4.74
CA VAL A 99 -1.78 -4.34 4.82
C VAL A 99 -2.21 -3.22 3.85
N TYR A 100 -1.27 -2.45 3.31
CA TYR A 100 -1.54 -1.41 2.31
C TYR A 100 -1.53 -2.02 0.91
N ASN A 101 -2.59 -2.71 0.56
CA ASN A 101 -2.70 -3.53 -0.65
C ASN A 101 -3.90 -3.20 -1.53
N GLU A 102 -4.85 -2.38 -1.05
CA GLU A 102 -6.03 -2.00 -1.82
C GLU A 102 -5.88 -0.62 -2.47
N SER A 103 -6.45 -0.49 -3.66
CA SER A 103 -6.42 0.76 -4.43
C SER A 103 -7.68 1.62 -4.24
N ASP A 104 -8.71 1.08 -3.63
CA ASP A 104 -9.92 1.79 -3.22
C ASP A 104 -9.92 2.03 -1.72
N ASN A 105 -10.87 2.83 -1.24
CA ASN A 105 -10.99 3.22 0.14
C ASN A 105 -12.45 3.18 0.60
N ASP A 106 -13.15 2.16 0.17
CA ASP A 106 -14.59 2.06 0.35
C ASP A 106 -14.99 1.24 1.58
N ASP A 107 -14.01 0.66 2.31
CA ASP A 107 -14.29 -0.08 3.53
C ASP A 107 -14.82 0.83 4.64
N CYS A 108 -15.86 0.36 5.28
CA CYS A 108 -16.53 1.08 6.35
C CYS A 108 -16.24 0.51 7.75
N ASP A 109 -15.62 -0.66 7.84
CA ASP A 109 -15.15 -1.27 9.10
C ASP A 109 -13.96 -2.22 8.87
N ASP A 110 -12.76 -1.68 8.72
CA ASP A 110 -11.46 -2.37 8.51
C ASP A 110 -11.07 -3.34 9.67
N GLY A 111 -12.01 -3.74 10.47
CA GLY A 111 -11.86 -4.72 11.54
C GLY A 111 -12.88 -5.86 11.45
N SER A 112 -13.70 -5.89 10.43
CA SER A 112 -14.78 -6.89 10.25
C SER A 112 -14.97 -7.24 8.77
N ALA A 113 -14.36 -8.30 8.33
CA ALA A 113 -14.46 -8.82 6.95
C ALA A 113 -15.91 -9.17 6.49
N GLN A 114 -16.89 -9.00 7.33
CA GLN A 114 -18.31 -9.13 7.03
C GLN A 114 -19.02 -7.78 6.91
N THR A 115 -18.24 -6.66 6.96
CA THR A 115 -18.81 -5.30 6.97
C THR A 115 -18.15 -4.43 5.90
N HIS A 116 -18.55 -4.59 4.65
CA HIS A 116 -18.01 -3.92 3.48
C HIS A 116 -19.10 -3.60 2.44
N PRO A 117 -18.79 -2.82 1.39
CA PRO A 117 -19.72 -2.62 0.28
C PRO A 117 -20.12 -3.94 -0.39
N GLY A 118 -21.42 -4.23 -0.42
CA GLY A 118 -21.95 -5.44 -1.05
C GLY A 118 -21.87 -6.71 -0.20
N ALA A 119 -21.51 -6.64 1.09
CA ALA A 119 -21.59 -7.80 2.00
C ALA A 119 -22.98 -8.44 1.97
N ALA A 120 -24.02 -7.66 2.19
CA ALA A 120 -25.42 -8.11 2.06
C ALA A 120 -25.89 -8.05 0.58
N GLU A 121 -25.41 -8.94 -0.24
CA GLU A 121 -25.57 -8.93 -1.72
C GLU A 121 -27.00 -9.09 -2.20
N SER A 122 -27.87 -9.70 -1.40
CA SER A 122 -29.30 -9.85 -1.70
C SER A 122 -30.07 -8.54 -1.58
N GLU A 123 -29.52 -7.55 -0.90
CA GLU A 123 -30.14 -6.24 -0.65
C GLU A 123 -29.44 -5.13 -1.44
N SER A 124 -28.12 -5.07 -1.41
CA SER A 124 -27.34 -4.06 -2.11
C SER A 124 -25.95 -4.56 -2.47
N ALA A 125 -25.55 -4.32 -3.73
CA ALA A 125 -24.21 -4.66 -4.21
C ALA A 125 -23.16 -3.55 -3.94
N THR A 126 -23.55 -2.42 -3.33
CA THR A 126 -22.67 -1.24 -3.21
C THR A 126 -22.79 -0.50 -1.88
N GLU A 127 -23.86 -0.72 -1.13
CA GLU A 127 -23.96 -0.12 0.20
C GLU A 127 -23.13 -0.91 1.20
N CYS A 128 -22.49 -0.19 2.09
CA CYS A 128 -21.80 -0.79 3.20
C CYS A 128 -22.81 -1.34 4.21
N ARG A 129 -22.80 -2.65 4.39
CA ARG A 129 -23.64 -3.39 5.31
C ARG A 129 -22.82 -4.43 6.06
N ARG A 130 -23.32 -4.85 7.18
CA ARG A 130 -22.81 -6.00 7.91
C ARG A 130 -23.68 -7.22 7.61
N ASP A 131 -23.04 -8.34 7.25
CA ASP A 131 -23.67 -9.65 7.06
C ASP A 131 -22.79 -10.70 7.77
N GLU A 132 -23.04 -10.91 9.07
CA GLU A 132 -22.18 -11.73 9.94
C GLU A 132 -22.32 -13.23 9.65
N ASP A 133 -23.52 -13.69 9.26
CA ASP A 133 -23.79 -15.11 9.00
C ASP A 133 -23.69 -15.49 7.50
N LEU A 134 -23.43 -14.52 6.63
CA LEU A 134 -23.18 -14.68 5.19
C LEU A 134 -24.38 -15.24 4.42
N ASP A 135 -25.58 -14.82 4.77
CA ASP A 135 -26.80 -15.23 4.07
C ASP A 135 -27.25 -14.26 2.97
N GLY A 136 -26.55 -13.14 2.85
CA GLY A 136 -26.77 -12.10 1.84
C GLY A 136 -27.75 -11.02 2.26
N TYR A 137 -28.23 -11.02 3.49
CA TYR A 137 -29.03 -9.96 4.11
C TYR A 137 -28.23 -9.32 5.23
N GLY A 138 -28.40 -8.03 5.45
CA GLY A 138 -27.60 -7.29 6.41
C GLY A 138 -28.37 -7.02 7.71
N ASP A 139 -27.60 -6.84 8.78
CA ASP A 139 -28.10 -6.55 10.14
C ASP A 139 -29.07 -5.36 10.14
N VAL A 140 -30.26 -5.57 10.72
CA VAL A 140 -31.27 -4.50 10.93
C VAL A 140 -30.80 -3.44 11.91
N SER A 141 -29.82 -3.73 12.74
CA SER A 141 -29.30 -2.84 13.79
C SER A 141 -27.77 -2.77 13.82
N PRO A 142 -27.10 -2.48 12.69
CA PRO A 142 -25.66 -2.51 12.58
C PRO A 142 -24.96 -1.42 13.43
N PRO A 143 -23.63 -1.48 13.55
CA PRO A 143 -22.84 -0.41 14.16
C PRO A 143 -23.06 0.94 13.49
N SER A 144 -22.67 2.02 14.19
CA SER A 144 -22.79 3.38 13.66
C SER A 144 -21.84 3.57 12.47
N GLY A 145 -22.36 4.04 11.35
CA GLY A 145 -21.62 4.24 10.10
C GLY A 145 -21.96 3.20 9.03
N VAL A 146 -22.53 2.10 9.42
CA VAL A 146 -22.95 1.00 8.54
C VAL A 146 -24.44 1.14 8.22
N SER A 147 -24.83 0.84 6.97
CA SER A 147 -26.24 0.89 6.54
C SER A 147 -27.04 -0.28 7.11
N ALA A 148 -28.22 -0.02 7.62
CA ALA A 148 -29.10 -1.08 8.11
C ALA A 148 -29.62 -1.95 6.94
N GLY A 149 -29.66 -3.23 7.18
CA GLY A 149 -30.30 -4.22 6.32
C GLY A 149 -31.68 -4.63 6.85
N ASP A 150 -32.17 -5.72 6.34
CA ASP A 150 -33.50 -6.28 6.68
C ASP A 150 -33.39 -7.58 7.49
N ASP A 151 -32.17 -8.05 7.83
CA ASP A 151 -31.97 -9.23 8.65
C ASP A 151 -32.17 -8.93 10.14
N CYS A 152 -33.03 -9.70 10.78
CA CYS A 152 -33.38 -9.53 12.17
C CYS A 152 -32.57 -10.40 13.14
N ASP A 153 -31.76 -11.31 12.63
CA ASP A 153 -30.88 -12.18 13.43
C ASP A 153 -29.62 -12.56 12.64
N ASP A 154 -28.78 -11.54 12.42
CA ASP A 154 -27.51 -11.55 11.65
C ASP A 154 -26.46 -12.56 12.20
N ASP A 155 -26.85 -13.41 13.13
CA ASP A 155 -26.07 -14.55 13.65
C ASP A 155 -26.65 -15.91 13.21
N ASP A 156 -27.77 -15.95 12.46
CA ASP A 156 -28.50 -17.18 12.08
C ASP A 156 -29.00 -17.12 10.62
N ALA A 157 -28.23 -17.62 9.68
CA ALA A 157 -28.51 -17.64 8.24
C ALA A 157 -29.86 -18.35 7.84
N GLU A 158 -30.54 -18.97 8.76
CA GLU A 158 -31.89 -19.52 8.54
C GLU A 158 -33.00 -18.52 8.90
N ARG A 159 -32.67 -17.31 9.38
CA ARG A 159 -33.60 -16.29 9.89
C ARG A 159 -33.44 -14.93 9.18
N ASN A 160 -33.75 -14.86 7.91
CA ASN A 160 -33.66 -13.66 7.07
C ASN A 160 -34.98 -13.45 6.28
N PRO A 161 -35.14 -12.31 5.58
CA PRO A 161 -36.30 -12.04 4.75
C PRO A 161 -36.54 -13.03 3.60
N GLY A 162 -35.50 -13.75 3.18
CA GLY A 162 -35.54 -14.72 2.07
C GLY A 162 -36.12 -16.09 2.43
N VAL A 163 -36.22 -16.39 3.74
CA VAL A 163 -36.77 -17.67 4.24
C VAL A 163 -38.20 -17.56 4.77
N ASN A 164 -38.88 -18.71 4.95
CA ASN A 164 -40.28 -18.70 5.39
C ASN A 164 -40.50 -18.37 6.86
N GLU A 165 -39.48 -18.47 7.72
CA GLU A 165 -39.53 -18.02 9.11
C GLU A 165 -39.10 -16.56 9.17
N ARG A 166 -40.08 -15.68 9.23
CA ARG A 166 -39.86 -14.23 9.18
C ARG A 166 -39.46 -13.67 10.53
N CYS A 167 -38.69 -12.61 10.45
CA CYS A 167 -38.50 -11.65 11.53
C CYS A 167 -39.84 -11.17 12.09
N SER A 168 -40.15 -11.47 13.32
CA SER A 168 -41.44 -11.12 14.02
C SER A 168 -41.17 -10.48 15.38
#